data_9ef2e7b377ed24bac8e401e0ecddffb7
#
_entry.id   9ef2e7b377ed24bac8e401e0ecddffb7
#
_cell.length_a   1.000
_cell.length_b   1.000
_cell.length_c   1.000
_cell.angle_alpha   90.00
_cell.angle_beta   90.00
_cell.angle_gamma   90.00
#
_symmetry.space_group_name_H-M   'P 1'
#
loop_
_entity.id
_entity.type
_entity.pdbx_description
1 polymer ?
#
loop_
_entity_poly.entity_id
_entity_poly.type
_entity_poly.pdbx_seq_one_letter_code
_entity_poly.pdbx_strand_id
1 'polypeptide(L)'
;MKKYILILLLLLLLTGCGKDTEEAAPLTPTPTQAVTAEKNIYDEYMADIESRSDAMKKSLAEDDLTQFDLNMKSKELYDLWDGALNYFWGELKNAMPADEFAALTEEQLLWIAEKERSVEDAGKPYEGGSIYALIVNSEAAAITESRVYELYGLLKG
;
A
#
# COMPACT_ATOMS: atom_id res chain seq x y z
N MET A 1 24.74 35.58 41.60
CA MET A 1 25.00 37.05 41.58
C MET A 1 24.08 37.59 40.47
N LYS A 2 22.99 38.07 40.91
CA LYS A 2 22.41 39.42 40.83
C LYS A 2 22.79 40.19 39.55
N LYS A 3 21.82 40.50 38.66
CA LYS A 3 21.37 41.90 38.53
C LYS A 3 20.10 41.98 37.64
N TYR A 4 19.05 42.50 38.27
CA TYR A 4 17.82 43.02 37.71
C TYR A 4 18.14 44.31 36.93
N ILE A 5 17.42 44.58 35.82
CA ILE A 5 17.10 45.94 35.42
C ILE A 5 15.70 45.95 34.81
N LEU A 6 14.87 46.64 35.50
CA LEU A 6 13.49 47.08 35.22
C LEU A 6 13.58 48.46 34.57
N ILE A 7 12.85 48.78 33.54
CA ILE A 7 12.48 50.13 33.05
C ILE A 7 11.52 49.89 31.88
N LEU A 8 10.39 50.35 31.79
CA LEU A 8 9.49 51.44 32.08
C LEU A 8 8.48 51.55 30.93
N LEU A 9 7.27 51.58 31.33
CA LEU A 9 6.01 51.92 30.69
C LEU A 9 6.11 53.12 29.73
N LEU A 10 5.56 53.01 28.51
CA LEU A 10 5.01 54.18 27.81
C LEU A 10 3.76 53.80 27.02
N LEU A 11 2.65 54.32 27.54
CA LEU A 11 1.33 54.33 26.92
C LEU A 11 1.32 55.33 25.75
N LEU A 12 0.89 54.90 24.57
CA LEU A 12 0.41 55.82 23.54
C LEU A 12 -0.80 55.20 22.84
N LEU A 13 -1.94 55.75 23.19
CA LEU A 13 -3.23 55.57 22.50
C LEU A 13 -3.18 56.27 21.13
N LEU A 14 -3.36 55.51 20.06
CA LEU A 14 -3.84 56.07 18.79
C LEU A 14 -4.94 55.16 18.24
N THR A 15 -6.15 55.66 18.28
CA THR A 15 -7.33 55.21 17.55
C THR A 15 -7.07 55.27 16.04
N GLY A 16 -7.21 54.16 15.36
CA GLY A 16 -7.22 54.07 13.89
C GLY A 16 -8.20 53.00 13.46
N CYS A 17 -9.32 53.48 12.95
CA CYS A 17 -10.41 52.67 12.36
C CYS A 17 -9.96 52.02 11.06
N GLY A 18 -10.34 50.76 10.86
CA GLY A 18 -10.59 50.35 9.48
C GLY A 18 -9.94 49.07 8.98
N LYS A 19 -10.78 48.14 8.73
CA LYS A 19 -10.79 46.99 7.83
C LYS A 19 -10.54 45.66 8.49
N ASP A 20 -11.66 44.97 8.74
CA ASP A 20 -11.78 43.55 8.90
C ASP A 20 -11.19 42.85 7.66
N THR A 21 -9.98 42.38 7.77
CA THR A 21 -9.47 41.33 6.91
C THR A 21 -9.69 40.04 7.68
N GLU A 22 -10.77 39.37 7.36
CA GLU A 22 -11.08 38.04 7.79
C GLU A 22 -9.96 37.11 7.26
N GLU A 23 -8.97 36.89 8.11
CA GLU A 23 -7.93 35.86 7.87
C GLU A 23 -8.64 34.50 7.95
N ALA A 24 -8.93 33.96 6.77
CA ALA A 24 -9.48 32.61 6.64
C ALA A 24 -8.52 31.64 7.31
N ALA A 25 -8.90 31.13 8.48
CA ALA A 25 -8.23 30.02 9.13
C ALA A 25 -8.10 28.86 8.13
N PRO A 26 -6.95 28.17 8.05
CA PRO A 26 -6.81 27.00 7.20
C PRO A 26 -7.85 25.96 7.67
N LEU A 27 -8.74 25.60 6.74
CA LEU A 27 -9.74 24.56 6.95
C LEU A 27 -8.98 23.24 7.23
N THR A 28 -8.85 22.88 8.48
CA THR A 28 -8.45 21.55 8.89
C THR A 28 -9.53 20.60 8.33
N PRO A 29 -9.19 19.62 7.49
CA PRO A 29 -10.19 18.71 6.95
C PRO A 29 -10.90 17.99 8.09
N THR A 30 -12.22 18.03 8.06
CA THR A 30 -13.06 17.30 9.02
C THR A 30 -12.68 15.83 8.96
N PRO A 31 -12.55 15.09 10.08
CA PRO A 31 -12.12 13.70 10.11
C PRO A 31 -12.88 12.79 9.12
N THR A 32 -14.16 13.06 8.90
CA THR A 32 -15.01 12.32 7.95
C THR A 32 -14.57 12.50 6.48
N GLN A 33 -14.05 13.69 6.11
CA GLN A 33 -13.58 13.93 4.73
C GLN A 33 -12.23 13.27 4.46
N ALA A 34 -11.34 13.22 5.46
CA ALA A 34 -10.06 12.54 5.35
C ALA A 34 -10.24 11.03 5.18
N VAL A 35 -11.08 10.39 5.99
CA VAL A 35 -11.38 8.95 5.89
C VAL A 35 -11.99 8.59 4.53
N THR A 36 -12.88 9.43 4.01
CA THR A 36 -13.50 9.17 2.68
C THR A 36 -12.50 9.33 1.54
N ALA A 37 -11.56 10.27 1.64
CA ALA A 37 -10.53 10.49 0.63
C ALA A 37 -9.50 9.35 0.60
N GLU A 38 -9.05 8.89 1.77
CA GLU A 38 -8.12 7.74 1.88
C GLU A 38 -8.75 6.45 1.35
N LYS A 39 -10.00 6.18 1.70
CA LYS A 39 -10.73 5.01 1.21
C LYS A 39 -10.87 5.01 -0.32
N ASN A 40 -11.05 6.16 -0.94
CA ASN A 40 -11.12 6.30 -2.39
C ASN A 40 -9.75 6.03 -3.06
N ILE A 41 -8.64 6.47 -2.45
CA ILE A 41 -7.29 6.23 -2.98
C ILE A 41 -6.97 4.74 -3.02
N TYR A 42 -7.31 3.96 -1.99
CA TYR A 42 -7.09 2.52 -1.96
C TYR A 42 -7.95 1.78 -2.99
N ASP A 43 -9.20 2.20 -3.17
CA ASP A 43 -10.11 1.63 -4.18
C ASP A 43 -9.60 1.91 -5.61
N GLU A 44 -9.11 3.11 -5.88
CA GLU A 44 -8.53 3.47 -7.18
C GLU A 44 -7.24 2.69 -7.46
N TYR A 45 -6.36 2.57 -6.47
CA TYR A 45 -5.13 1.79 -6.59
C TYR A 45 -5.43 0.32 -6.87
N MET A 46 -6.37 -0.28 -6.12
CA MET A 46 -6.75 -1.68 -6.30
C MET A 46 -7.35 -1.92 -7.68
N ALA A 47 -8.21 -1.03 -8.17
CA ALA A 47 -8.80 -1.12 -9.52
C ALA A 47 -7.74 -1.05 -10.64
N ASP A 48 -6.68 -0.24 -10.48
CA ASP A 48 -5.55 -0.22 -11.42
C ASP A 48 -4.80 -1.57 -11.43
N ILE A 49 -4.49 -2.11 -10.25
CA ILE A 49 -3.82 -3.41 -10.11
C ILE A 49 -4.65 -4.53 -10.74
N GLU A 50 -5.96 -4.59 -10.46
CA GLU A 50 -6.89 -5.56 -11.05
C GLU A 50 -6.91 -5.47 -12.57
N SER A 51 -7.07 -4.26 -13.12
CA SER A 51 -7.10 -4.03 -14.57
C SER A 51 -5.82 -4.51 -15.26
N ARG A 52 -4.66 -4.23 -14.68
CA ARG A 52 -3.35 -4.68 -15.19
C ARG A 52 -3.18 -6.18 -15.06
N SER A 53 -3.57 -6.76 -13.94
CA SER A 53 -3.55 -8.20 -13.70
C SER A 53 -4.40 -8.95 -14.73
N ASP A 54 -5.63 -8.49 -14.98
CA ASP A 54 -6.53 -9.10 -15.95
C ASP A 54 -5.95 -9.04 -17.37
N ALA A 55 -5.34 -7.91 -17.76
CA ALA A 55 -4.68 -7.80 -19.05
C ALA A 55 -3.49 -8.77 -19.19
N MET A 56 -2.69 -8.95 -18.12
CA MET A 56 -1.57 -9.89 -18.10
C MET A 56 -2.05 -11.35 -18.13
N LYS A 57 -3.06 -11.70 -17.33
CA LYS A 57 -3.67 -13.04 -17.30
C LYS A 57 -4.27 -13.40 -18.66
N LYS A 58 -4.94 -12.44 -19.30
CA LYS A 58 -5.48 -12.61 -20.65
C LYS A 58 -4.37 -12.88 -21.67
N SER A 59 -3.30 -12.07 -21.65
CA SER A 59 -2.16 -12.26 -22.55
C SER A 59 -1.48 -13.61 -22.35
N LEU A 60 -1.32 -14.07 -21.09
CA LEU A 60 -0.78 -15.39 -20.78
C LEU A 60 -1.63 -16.54 -21.31
N ALA A 61 -2.96 -16.35 -21.40
CA ALA A 61 -3.90 -17.39 -21.82
C ALA A 61 -4.18 -17.43 -23.31
N GLU A 62 -4.15 -16.27 -24.00
CA GLU A 62 -4.68 -16.11 -25.36
C GLU A 62 -3.60 -15.80 -26.41
N ASP A 63 -2.45 -15.23 -26.02
CA ASP A 63 -1.40 -14.85 -26.96
C ASP A 63 -0.54 -16.07 -27.37
N ASP A 64 -0.04 -16.07 -28.60
CA ASP A 64 0.93 -17.06 -29.09
C ASP A 64 2.34 -16.71 -28.59
N LEU A 65 2.63 -17.10 -27.34
CA LEU A 65 3.84 -16.74 -26.63
C LEU A 65 4.87 -17.88 -26.66
N THR A 66 6.15 -17.51 -26.77
CA THR A 66 7.23 -18.45 -26.53
C THR A 66 7.31 -18.81 -25.03
N GLN A 67 7.98 -19.95 -24.70
CA GLN A 67 8.20 -20.31 -23.30
C GLN A 67 8.97 -19.21 -22.53
N PHE A 68 9.87 -18.51 -23.20
CA PHE A 68 10.59 -17.40 -22.59
C PHE A 68 9.63 -16.24 -22.24
N ASP A 69 8.73 -15.87 -23.16
CA ASP A 69 7.75 -14.81 -22.94
C ASP A 69 6.75 -15.20 -21.84
N LEU A 70 6.32 -16.46 -21.79
CA LEU A 70 5.47 -16.97 -20.70
C LEU A 70 6.16 -16.85 -19.34
N ASN A 71 7.46 -17.22 -19.24
CA ASN A 71 8.23 -17.10 -18.02
C ASN A 71 8.39 -15.62 -17.58
N MET A 72 8.62 -14.72 -18.53
CA MET A 72 8.77 -13.29 -18.24
C MET A 72 7.43 -12.66 -17.79
N LYS A 73 6.35 -12.92 -18.53
CA LYS A 73 5.03 -12.37 -18.20
C LYS A 73 4.47 -12.92 -16.88
N SER A 74 4.71 -14.18 -16.56
CA SER A 74 4.34 -14.73 -15.25
C SER A 74 5.10 -14.05 -14.11
N LYS A 75 6.38 -13.73 -14.33
CA LYS A 75 7.15 -12.95 -13.36
C LYS A 75 6.61 -11.53 -13.20
N GLU A 76 6.28 -10.86 -14.30
CA GLU A 76 5.68 -9.51 -14.28
C GLU A 76 4.36 -9.50 -13.51
N LEU A 77 3.53 -10.55 -13.68
CA LEU A 77 2.29 -10.70 -12.93
C LEU A 77 2.55 -10.87 -11.42
N TYR A 78 3.54 -11.70 -11.05
CA TYR A 78 3.94 -11.84 -9.66
C TYR A 78 4.47 -10.52 -9.10
N ASP A 79 5.36 -9.82 -9.81
CA ASP A 79 5.93 -8.54 -9.38
C ASP A 79 4.84 -7.46 -9.20
N LEU A 80 3.77 -7.48 -10.00
CA LEU A 80 2.62 -6.60 -9.86
C LEU A 80 1.92 -6.81 -8.51
N TRP A 81 1.61 -8.06 -8.16
CA TRP A 81 0.94 -8.38 -6.92
C TRP A 81 1.84 -8.23 -5.68
N ASP A 82 3.13 -8.53 -5.80
CA ASP A 82 4.11 -8.30 -4.72
C ASP A 82 4.27 -6.80 -4.44
N GLY A 83 4.27 -5.98 -5.48
CA GLY A 83 4.24 -4.52 -5.33
C GLY A 83 2.99 -4.02 -4.61
N ALA A 84 1.82 -4.56 -4.93
CA ALA A 84 0.56 -4.24 -4.26
C ALA A 84 0.55 -4.70 -2.80
N LEU A 85 1.10 -5.89 -2.51
CA LEU A 85 1.27 -6.40 -1.15
C LEU A 85 2.08 -5.42 -0.30
N ASN A 86 3.23 -5.00 -0.80
CA ASN A 86 4.12 -4.09 -0.09
C ASN A 86 3.49 -2.70 0.10
N TYR A 87 2.70 -2.22 -0.86
CA TYR A 87 1.95 -0.97 -0.75
C TYR A 87 0.95 -1.06 0.41
N PHE A 88 0.03 -2.03 0.41
CA PHE A 88 -0.98 -2.16 1.45
C PHE A 88 -0.37 -2.48 2.82
N TRP A 89 0.72 -3.23 2.87
CA TRP A 89 1.48 -3.45 4.10
C TRP A 89 1.99 -2.14 4.70
N GLY A 90 2.54 -1.26 3.88
CA GLY A 90 3.00 0.07 4.29
C GLY A 90 1.85 0.94 4.83
N GLU A 91 0.70 0.92 4.16
CA GLU A 91 -0.48 1.67 4.59
C GLU A 91 -1.05 1.14 5.92
N LEU A 92 -1.15 -0.17 6.10
CA LEU A 92 -1.57 -0.78 7.36
C LEU A 92 -0.64 -0.44 8.52
N LYS A 93 0.67 -0.44 8.27
CA LYS A 93 1.67 -0.03 9.28
C LYS A 93 1.45 1.39 9.77
N ASN A 94 0.99 2.29 8.88
CA ASN A 94 0.75 3.68 9.21
C ASN A 94 -0.63 3.91 9.87
N ALA A 95 -1.61 3.07 9.54
CA ALA A 95 -3.00 3.24 9.97
C ALA A 95 -3.37 2.46 11.25
N MET A 96 -2.72 1.30 11.50
CA MET A 96 -3.08 0.42 12.61
C MET A 96 -2.41 0.80 13.93
N PRO A 97 -3.04 0.52 15.09
CA PRO A 97 -2.37 0.52 16.38
C PRO A 97 -1.16 -0.42 16.40
N ALA A 98 -0.12 -0.06 17.15
CA ALA A 98 1.15 -0.79 17.12
C ALA A 98 1.04 -2.26 17.57
N ASP A 99 0.17 -2.55 18.51
CA ASP A 99 -0.10 -3.92 19.00
C ASP A 99 -0.86 -4.76 17.97
N GLU A 100 -1.84 -4.19 17.28
CA GLU A 100 -2.55 -4.85 16.19
C GLU A 100 -1.63 -5.12 15.00
N PHE A 101 -0.80 -4.14 14.62
CA PHE A 101 0.19 -4.33 13.56
C PHE A 101 1.26 -5.37 13.92
N ALA A 102 1.66 -5.47 15.21
CA ALA A 102 2.57 -6.51 15.67
C ALA A 102 1.97 -7.91 15.49
N ALA A 103 0.70 -8.10 15.85
CA ALA A 103 -0.01 -9.36 15.63
C ALA A 103 -0.13 -9.71 14.13
N LEU A 104 -0.48 -8.72 13.29
CA LEU A 104 -0.51 -8.90 11.84
C LEU A 104 0.87 -9.25 11.27
N THR A 105 1.95 -8.73 11.87
CA THR A 105 3.33 -9.05 11.45
C THR A 105 3.67 -10.51 11.73
N GLU A 106 3.26 -11.07 12.87
CA GLU A 106 3.45 -12.50 13.18
C GLU A 106 2.67 -13.38 12.19
N GLU A 107 1.44 -13.01 11.88
CA GLU A 107 0.62 -13.68 10.86
C GLU A 107 1.27 -13.63 9.47
N GLN A 108 1.80 -12.47 9.09
CA GLN A 108 2.48 -12.28 7.79
C GLN A 108 3.73 -13.17 7.66
N LEU A 109 4.49 -13.35 8.73
CA LEU A 109 5.66 -14.26 8.71
C LEU A 109 5.24 -15.72 8.49
N LEU A 110 4.15 -16.16 9.10
CA LEU A 110 3.61 -17.50 8.87
C LEU A 110 3.11 -17.67 7.43
N TRP A 111 2.40 -16.65 6.92
CA TRP A 111 1.94 -16.63 5.53
C TRP A 111 3.10 -16.69 4.52
N ILE A 112 4.20 -15.96 4.76
CA ILE A 112 5.39 -16.01 3.90
C ILE A 112 5.93 -17.45 3.83
N ALA A 113 6.10 -18.09 4.99
CA ALA A 113 6.61 -19.47 5.05
C ALA A 113 5.68 -20.46 4.33
N GLU A 114 4.36 -20.27 4.42
CA GLU A 114 3.37 -21.07 3.69
C GLU A 114 3.45 -20.83 2.17
N LYS A 115 3.53 -19.58 1.75
CA LYS A 115 3.71 -19.20 0.33
C LYS A 115 4.95 -19.87 -0.25
N GLU A 116 6.10 -19.73 0.41
CA GLU A 116 7.37 -20.30 -0.06
C GLU A 116 7.25 -21.83 -0.24
N ARG A 117 6.66 -22.52 0.72
CA ARG A 117 6.43 -23.97 0.64
C ARG A 117 5.50 -24.34 -0.53
N SER A 118 4.39 -23.61 -0.70
CA SER A 118 3.43 -23.88 -1.78
C SER A 118 4.07 -23.68 -3.15
N VAL A 119 4.86 -22.61 -3.31
CA VAL A 119 5.59 -22.33 -4.56
C VAL A 119 6.65 -23.40 -4.85
N GLU A 120 7.40 -23.84 -3.83
CA GLU A 120 8.36 -24.95 -3.98
C GLU A 120 7.66 -26.24 -4.40
N ASP A 121 6.58 -26.61 -3.72
CA ASP A 121 5.83 -27.84 -4.02
C ASP A 121 5.22 -27.81 -5.44
N ALA A 122 4.69 -26.65 -5.88
CA ALA A 122 4.18 -26.46 -7.24
C ALA A 122 5.29 -26.60 -8.29
N GLY A 123 6.47 -26.06 -8.02
CA GLY A 123 7.62 -26.08 -8.94
C GLY A 123 8.30 -27.44 -9.05
N LYS A 124 8.29 -28.24 -7.98
CA LYS A 124 9.05 -29.49 -7.84
C LYS A 124 8.90 -30.47 -9.00
N PRO A 125 7.70 -30.74 -9.57
CA PRO A 125 7.57 -31.63 -10.72
C PRO A 125 8.23 -31.11 -11.99
N TYR A 126 8.60 -29.84 -12.05
CA TYR A 126 9.09 -29.12 -13.24
C TYR A 126 10.55 -28.67 -13.11
N GLU A 127 11.24 -29.09 -12.05
CA GLU A 127 12.64 -28.71 -11.80
C GLU A 127 13.55 -29.03 -13.00
N GLY A 128 14.38 -28.05 -13.38
CA GLY A 128 15.28 -28.15 -14.54
C GLY A 128 14.59 -28.02 -15.90
N GLY A 129 13.26 -27.95 -15.94
CA GLY A 129 12.50 -27.72 -17.16
C GLY A 129 12.32 -26.23 -17.50
N SER A 130 12.12 -25.94 -18.78
CA SER A 130 11.89 -24.56 -19.27
C SER A 130 10.59 -23.93 -18.74
N ILE A 131 9.63 -24.73 -18.33
CA ILE A 131 8.33 -24.28 -17.79
C ILE A 131 8.39 -23.96 -16.29
N TYR A 132 9.45 -24.36 -15.59
CA TYR A 132 9.58 -24.19 -14.14
C TYR A 132 9.26 -22.75 -13.68
N ALA A 133 9.86 -21.75 -14.33
CA ALA A 133 9.66 -20.35 -13.94
C ALA A 133 8.20 -19.91 -14.13
N LEU A 134 7.51 -20.35 -15.19
CA LEU A 134 6.10 -20.07 -15.38
C LEU A 134 5.26 -20.59 -14.20
N ILE A 135 5.49 -21.84 -13.78
CA ILE A 135 4.73 -22.49 -12.72
C ILE A 135 4.94 -21.79 -11.38
N VAL A 136 6.20 -21.57 -10.96
CA VAL A 136 6.49 -20.96 -9.65
C VAL A 136 6.04 -19.50 -9.57
N ASN A 137 6.19 -18.74 -10.66
CA ASN A 137 5.72 -17.36 -10.72
C ASN A 137 4.20 -17.27 -10.69
N SER A 138 3.49 -18.16 -11.42
CA SER A 138 2.03 -18.18 -11.44
C SER A 138 1.45 -18.55 -10.08
N GLU A 139 2.03 -19.54 -9.40
CA GLU A 139 1.62 -19.92 -8.04
C GLU A 139 1.87 -18.77 -7.05
N ALA A 140 3.08 -18.19 -7.10
CA ALA A 140 3.42 -17.05 -6.25
C ALA A 140 2.47 -15.85 -6.49
N ALA A 141 2.12 -15.57 -7.75
CA ALA A 141 1.19 -14.51 -8.10
C ALA A 141 -0.21 -14.76 -7.51
N ALA A 142 -0.74 -15.97 -7.66
CA ALA A 142 -2.08 -16.33 -7.18
C ALA A 142 -2.19 -16.25 -5.64
N ILE A 143 -1.19 -16.76 -4.92
CA ILE A 143 -1.15 -16.69 -3.45
C ILE A 143 -1.02 -15.24 -2.99
N THR A 144 -0.16 -14.45 -3.66
CA THR A 144 0.07 -13.04 -3.31
C THR A 144 -1.16 -12.18 -3.61
N GLU A 145 -1.84 -12.41 -4.75
CA GLU A 145 -3.12 -11.77 -5.09
C GLU A 145 -4.15 -11.96 -3.96
N SER A 146 -4.33 -13.20 -3.47
CA SER A 146 -5.26 -13.48 -2.39
C SER A 146 -4.90 -12.70 -1.12
N ARG A 147 -3.62 -12.63 -0.77
CA ARG A 147 -3.16 -11.89 0.41
C ARG A 147 -3.36 -10.38 0.27
N VAL A 148 -3.17 -9.84 -0.93
CA VAL A 148 -3.44 -8.42 -1.22
C VAL A 148 -4.90 -8.07 -0.93
N TYR A 149 -5.87 -8.90 -1.35
CA TYR A 149 -7.28 -8.68 -1.03
C TYR A 149 -7.57 -8.71 0.47
N GLU A 150 -6.90 -9.60 1.23
CA GLU A 150 -7.04 -9.64 2.69
C GLU A 150 -6.53 -8.33 3.33
N LEU A 151 -5.31 -7.89 2.98
CA LEU A 151 -4.71 -6.67 3.52
C LEU A 151 -5.52 -5.42 3.12
N TYR A 152 -5.96 -5.33 1.87
CA TYR A 152 -6.84 -4.28 1.38
C TYR A 152 -8.16 -4.24 2.16
N GLY A 153 -8.74 -5.41 2.48
CA GLY A 153 -9.93 -5.53 3.29
C GLY A 153 -9.78 -4.94 4.68
N LEU A 154 -8.61 -5.10 5.32
CA LEU A 154 -8.31 -4.53 6.64
C LEU A 154 -8.29 -2.98 6.64
N LEU A 155 -7.91 -2.35 5.53
CA LEU A 155 -7.94 -0.88 5.38
C LEU A 155 -9.36 -0.32 5.18
N LYS A 156 -10.30 -1.17 4.77
CA LYS A 156 -11.69 -0.74 4.55
C LYS A 156 -12.55 -0.81 5.82
N GLY A 157 -12.10 -1.54 6.85
CA GLY A 157 -12.63 -1.59 8.23
C GLY A 157 -14.02 -2.12 8.35
#